data_d095c61ad4915252aed57f65275db928
#
_entry.id   d095c61ad4915252aed57f65275db928
#
_cell.length_a   1.000
_cell.length_b   1.000
_cell.length_c   1.000
_cell.angle_alpha   90.00
_cell.angle_beta   90.00
_cell.angle_gamma   90.00
#
_symmetry.space_group_name_H-M   'P 1'
#
loop_
_entity.id
_entity.type
_entity.pdbx_description
1 polymer ?
#
loop_
_entity_poly.entity_id
_entity_poly.type
_entity_poly.pdbx_seq_one_letter_code
_entity_poly.pdbx_strand_id
1 'polypeptide(L)'
;KALIAGISAVIVIGVGALIGMPMRSGGPDLPLLFVVMTFGLTSIVGLGVALGAVCVQLRNDAWGYPQAVAGSVFLLCGAIFPLDTLPAPLQAIGVLLPMTWWIEGVRRALLGTASTGLLGSPSTPLLLLALALGTALIALAAPRLFRIGIDRAREKGYLDRSTAS
;
A
#
# COMPACT_ATOMS: atom_id res chain seq x y z
N LYS A 1 -2.78 17.27 -6.92
CA LYS A 1 -2.05 16.34 -6.03
C LYS A 1 -1.27 15.26 -6.82
N ALA A 2 -1.85 14.65 -7.86
CA ALA A 2 -1.16 13.66 -8.70
C ALA A 2 0.09 14.22 -9.41
N LEU A 3 0.04 15.46 -9.90
CA LEU A 3 1.19 16.15 -10.50
C LEU A 3 2.34 16.33 -9.50
N ILE A 4 2.02 16.75 -8.27
CA ILE A 4 3.02 16.94 -7.21
C ILE A 4 3.69 15.60 -6.88
N ALA A 5 2.91 14.52 -6.74
CA ALA A 5 3.44 13.18 -6.50
C ALA A 5 4.34 12.70 -7.66
N GLY A 6 3.94 12.97 -8.91
CA GLY A 6 4.75 12.65 -10.09
C GLY A 6 6.09 13.40 -10.13
N ILE A 7 6.06 14.71 -9.87
CA ILE A 7 7.27 15.54 -9.79
C ILE A 7 8.19 15.05 -8.67
N SER A 8 7.64 14.77 -7.48
CA SER A 8 8.40 14.25 -6.36
C SER A 8 9.07 12.91 -6.67
N ALA A 9 8.37 12.00 -7.36
CA ALA A 9 8.93 10.73 -7.78
C ALA A 9 10.09 10.91 -8.76
N VAL A 10 9.95 11.80 -9.75
CA VAL A 10 11.02 12.10 -10.71
C VAL A 10 12.23 12.71 -10.02
N ILE A 11 12.02 13.63 -9.07
CA ILE A 11 13.12 14.23 -8.30
C ILE A 11 13.85 13.17 -7.49
N VAL A 12 13.13 12.31 -6.77
CA VAL A 12 13.74 11.25 -5.94
C VAL A 12 14.55 10.27 -6.79
N ILE A 13 14.01 9.85 -7.93
CA ILE A 13 14.71 8.96 -8.86
C ILE A 13 15.95 9.66 -9.43
N GLY A 14 15.83 10.93 -9.83
CA GLY A 14 16.94 11.72 -10.37
C GLY A 14 18.05 11.93 -9.35
N VAL A 15 17.71 12.29 -8.12
CA VAL A 15 18.68 12.44 -7.03
C VAL A 15 19.32 11.10 -6.68
N GLY A 16 18.56 10.01 -6.63
CA GLY A 16 19.07 8.66 -6.42
C GLY A 16 20.10 8.26 -7.47
N ALA A 17 19.84 8.56 -8.74
CA ALA A 17 20.78 8.32 -9.83
C ALA A 17 22.07 9.15 -9.68
N LEU A 18 21.97 10.43 -9.26
CA LEU A 18 23.11 11.30 -9.03
C LEU A 18 24.00 10.85 -7.86
N ILE A 19 23.42 10.27 -6.82
CA ILE A 19 24.14 9.77 -5.64
C ILE A 19 24.80 8.40 -5.94
N GLY A 20 24.61 7.84 -7.15
CA GLY A 20 25.19 6.55 -7.52
C GLY A 20 24.42 5.34 -6.98
N MET A 21 23.10 5.48 -6.75
CA MET A 21 22.27 4.30 -6.48
C MET A 21 22.46 3.27 -7.58
N PRO A 22 22.66 1.97 -7.24
CA PRO A 22 22.79 0.92 -8.22
C PRO A 22 21.48 0.77 -9.00
N MET A 23 21.34 1.54 -10.07
CA MET A 23 20.23 1.37 -10.99
C MET A 23 20.48 0.16 -11.88
N ARG A 24 19.41 -0.47 -12.32
CA ARG A 24 19.47 -1.57 -13.28
C ARG A 24 20.30 -1.16 -14.49
N SER A 25 21.29 -1.98 -14.87
CA SER A 25 22.25 -1.71 -15.95
C SER A 25 21.63 -1.48 -17.35
N GLY A 26 20.32 -1.75 -17.51
CA GLY A 26 19.54 -1.49 -18.74
C GLY A 26 18.46 -0.42 -18.58
N GLY A 27 18.47 0.37 -17.49
CA GLY A 27 17.41 1.31 -17.16
C GLY A 27 16.20 0.65 -16.45
N PRO A 28 15.21 1.45 -16.02
CA PRO A 28 14.03 0.95 -15.34
C PRO A 28 13.18 0.06 -16.26
N ASP A 29 12.65 -1.02 -15.71
CA ASP A 29 11.71 -1.91 -16.38
C ASP A 29 10.32 -1.26 -16.40
N LEU A 30 10.05 -0.42 -17.40
CA LEU A 30 8.81 0.35 -17.51
C LEU A 30 7.55 -0.52 -17.58
N PRO A 31 7.52 -1.65 -18.34
CA PRO A 31 6.37 -2.55 -18.33
C PRO A 31 6.07 -3.12 -16.95
N LEU A 32 7.09 -3.62 -16.25
CA LEU A 32 6.93 -4.13 -14.89
C LEU A 32 6.48 -3.04 -13.92
N LEU A 33 7.10 -1.87 -14.01
CA LEU A 33 6.76 -0.71 -13.18
C LEU A 33 5.29 -0.30 -13.39
N PHE A 34 4.82 -0.24 -14.63
CA PHE A 34 3.43 0.12 -14.93
C PHE A 34 2.43 -0.88 -14.32
N VAL A 35 2.67 -2.18 -14.48
CA VAL A 35 1.81 -3.22 -13.91
C VAL A 35 1.81 -3.13 -12.38
N VAL A 36 2.97 -3.06 -11.77
CA VAL A 36 3.12 -2.98 -10.31
C VAL A 36 2.45 -1.71 -9.75
N MET A 37 2.61 -0.57 -10.43
CA MET A 37 1.95 0.69 -10.02
C MET A 37 0.43 0.61 -10.11
N THR A 38 -0.10 -0.02 -11.15
CA THR A 38 -1.56 -0.19 -11.32
C THR A 38 -2.15 -1.01 -10.17
N PHE A 39 -1.56 -2.16 -9.85
CA PHE A 39 -2.01 -2.99 -8.73
C PHE A 39 -1.80 -2.30 -7.38
N GLY A 40 -0.66 -1.65 -7.16
CA GLY A 40 -0.36 -0.94 -5.93
C GLY A 40 -1.34 0.21 -5.66
N LEU A 41 -1.60 1.06 -6.66
CA LEU A 41 -2.57 2.15 -6.56
C LEU A 41 -3.98 1.62 -6.28
N THR A 42 -4.40 0.55 -6.95
CA THR A 42 -5.68 -0.11 -6.70
C THR A 42 -5.78 -0.61 -5.26
N SER A 43 -4.72 -1.21 -4.72
CA SER A 43 -4.65 -1.65 -3.32
C SER A 43 -4.78 -0.48 -2.34
N ILE A 44 -4.10 0.65 -2.60
CA ILE A 44 -4.17 1.86 -1.75
C ILE A 44 -5.60 2.41 -1.74
N VAL A 45 -6.23 2.53 -2.91
CA VAL A 45 -7.62 3.00 -3.01
C VAL A 45 -8.56 2.06 -2.26
N GLY A 46 -8.43 0.75 -2.45
CA GLY A 46 -9.24 -0.25 -1.76
C GLY A 46 -9.07 -0.18 -0.24
N LEU A 47 -7.84 -0.06 0.24
CA LEU A 47 -7.57 0.10 1.68
C LEU A 47 -8.17 1.41 2.22
N GLY A 48 -8.06 2.51 1.47
CA GLY A 48 -8.67 3.79 1.82
C GLY A 48 -10.20 3.70 1.94
N VAL A 49 -10.86 3.00 1.03
CA VAL A 49 -12.31 2.76 1.09
C VAL A 49 -12.68 1.91 2.31
N ALA A 50 -11.91 0.85 2.59
CA ALA A 50 -12.13 0.01 3.78
C ALA A 50 -11.95 0.80 5.08
N LEU A 51 -10.92 1.64 5.18
CA LEU A 51 -10.70 2.52 6.32
C LEU A 51 -11.79 3.57 6.45
N GLY A 52 -12.26 4.14 5.34
CA GLY A 52 -13.40 5.06 5.33
C GLY A 52 -14.65 4.47 5.99
N ALA A 53 -14.92 3.18 5.74
CA ALA A 53 -16.01 2.46 6.38
C ALA A 53 -15.91 2.41 7.92
N VAL A 54 -14.68 2.31 8.43
CA VAL A 54 -14.43 2.33 9.88
C VAL A 54 -14.56 3.75 10.41
N CYS A 55 -14.01 4.74 9.73
CA CYS A 55 -14.05 6.15 10.14
C CYS A 55 -15.47 6.70 10.26
N VAL A 56 -16.39 6.30 9.38
CA VAL A 56 -17.80 6.71 9.45
C VAL A 56 -18.48 6.23 10.74
N GLN A 57 -17.99 5.16 11.37
CA GLN A 57 -18.53 4.62 12.62
C GLN A 57 -17.91 5.26 13.87
N LEU A 58 -16.82 6.01 13.72
CA LEU A 58 -16.08 6.63 14.83
C LEU A 58 -16.54 8.07 15.05
N ARG A 59 -16.94 8.39 16.27
CA ARG A 59 -17.62 9.64 16.62
C ARG A 59 -16.70 10.84 16.85
N ASN A 60 -15.52 10.64 17.40
CA ASN A 60 -14.67 11.75 17.88
C ASN A 60 -13.27 11.83 17.27
N ASP A 61 -12.69 10.73 16.75
CA ASP A 61 -11.29 10.71 16.31
C ASP A 61 -11.12 10.16 14.88
N ALA A 62 -12.02 10.57 13.98
CA ALA A 62 -12.02 10.10 12.58
C ALA A 62 -10.67 10.34 11.85
N TRP A 63 -9.86 11.27 12.31
CA TRP A 63 -8.56 11.60 11.72
C TRP A 63 -7.39 10.77 12.25
N GLY A 64 -7.42 10.37 13.51
CA GLY A 64 -6.33 9.63 14.15
C GLY A 64 -6.20 8.19 13.64
N TYR A 65 -7.32 7.52 13.42
CA TYR A 65 -7.32 6.10 13.00
C TYR A 65 -6.72 5.84 11.63
N PRO A 66 -7.07 6.58 10.55
CA PRO A 66 -6.44 6.38 9.25
C PRO A 66 -4.93 6.61 9.29
N GLN A 67 -4.49 7.59 10.06
CA GLN A 67 -3.08 7.91 10.21
C GLN A 67 -2.33 6.80 10.96
N ALA A 68 -2.90 6.27 12.04
CA ALA A 68 -2.32 5.16 12.79
C ALA A 68 -2.23 3.89 11.95
N VAL A 69 -3.28 3.55 11.19
CA VAL A 69 -3.28 2.40 10.30
C VAL A 69 -2.28 2.59 9.16
N ALA A 70 -2.25 3.77 8.53
CA ALA A 70 -1.28 4.06 7.47
C ALA A 70 0.16 3.96 7.98
N GLY A 71 0.45 4.50 9.16
CA GLY A 71 1.76 4.38 9.81
C GLY A 71 2.13 2.92 10.12
N SER A 72 1.20 2.15 10.64
CA SER A 72 1.40 0.72 10.93
C SER A 72 1.67 -0.08 9.66
N VAL A 73 0.88 0.12 8.61
CA VAL A 73 1.10 -0.52 7.31
C VAL A 73 2.46 -0.13 6.74
N PHE A 74 2.85 1.14 6.85
CA PHE A 74 4.12 1.63 6.34
C PHE A 74 5.33 1.01 7.05
N LEU A 75 5.22 0.74 8.36
CA LEU A 75 6.24 0.02 9.11
C LEU A 75 6.30 -1.47 8.75
N LEU A 76 5.12 -2.10 8.61
CA LEU A 76 5.00 -3.55 8.39
C LEU A 76 5.31 -3.97 6.95
N CYS A 77 5.16 -3.08 5.97
CA CYS A 77 5.38 -3.43 4.56
C CYS A 77 6.86 -3.38 4.11
N GLY A 78 7.80 -3.10 5.04
CA GLY A 78 9.22 -3.07 4.70
C GLY A 78 9.68 -1.81 3.95
N ALA A 79 8.90 -0.71 4.04
CA ALA A 79 9.24 0.55 3.39
C ALA A 79 10.43 1.25 4.06
N ILE A 80 10.48 1.22 5.39
CA ILE A 80 11.54 1.87 6.19
C ILE A 80 12.61 0.87 6.58
N PHE A 81 12.19 -0.28 7.11
CA PHE A 81 13.09 -1.33 7.57
C PHE A 81 12.87 -2.61 6.79
N PRO A 82 13.92 -3.39 6.48
CA PRO A 82 13.75 -4.73 5.90
C PRO A 82 12.85 -5.60 6.81
N LEU A 83 11.99 -6.41 6.21
CA LEU A 83 11.08 -7.27 6.97
C LEU A 83 11.80 -8.19 7.97
N ASP A 84 13.04 -8.55 7.69
CA ASP A 84 13.86 -9.46 8.50
C ASP A 84 14.18 -8.90 9.90
N THR A 85 14.12 -7.59 10.04
CA THR A 85 14.38 -6.91 11.32
C THR A 85 13.18 -6.95 12.27
N LEU A 86 11.99 -7.33 11.77
CA LEU A 86 10.78 -7.42 12.58
C LEU A 86 10.70 -8.77 13.31
N PRO A 87 10.02 -8.84 14.47
CA PRO A 87 9.68 -10.11 15.11
C PRO A 87 8.84 -11.01 14.20
N ALA A 88 9.01 -12.34 14.31
CA ALA A 88 8.35 -13.33 13.44
C ALA A 88 6.84 -13.13 13.22
N PRO A 89 6.00 -12.81 14.23
CA PRO A 89 4.58 -12.58 14.00
C PRO A 89 4.30 -11.35 13.15
N LEU A 90 5.10 -10.29 13.27
CA LEU A 90 4.96 -9.07 12.46
C LEU A 90 5.45 -9.29 11.02
N GLN A 91 6.47 -10.12 10.84
CA GLN A 91 6.91 -10.56 9.52
C GLN A 91 5.80 -11.28 8.75
N ALA A 92 5.09 -12.21 9.42
CA ALA A 92 3.98 -12.94 8.81
C ALA A 92 2.86 -11.99 8.35
N ILE A 93 2.51 -10.99 9.18
CA ILE A 93 1.54 -9.95 8.81
C ILE A 93 2.07 -9.12 7.64
N GLY A 94 3.33 -8.72 7.67
CA GLY A 94 3.96 -7.93 6.60
C GLY A 94 3.92 -8.64 5.25
N VAL A 95 4.23 -9.93 5.21
CA VAL A 95 4.17 -10.75 3.98
C VAL A 95 2.75 -10.89 3.44
N LEU A 96 1.74 -10.87 4.31
CA LEU A 96 0.33 -10.95 3.89
C LEU A 96 -0.18 -9.65 3.26
N LEU A 97 0.48 -8.51 3.53
CA LEU A 97 0.07 -7.21 3.00
C LEU A 97 0.48 -7.06 1.52
N PRO A 98 -0.44 -6.70 0.62
CA PRO A 98 -0.11 -6.46 -0.79
C PRO A 98 0.86 -5.28 -0.98
N MET A 99 0.90 -4.35 -0.04
CA MET A 99 1.85 -3.22 -0.05
C MET A 99 3.30 -3.68 -0.01
N THR A 100 3.60 -4.79 0.68
CA THR A 100 4.94 -5.40 0.73
C THR A 100 5.39 -5.85 -0.66
N TRP A 101 4.51 -6.55 -1.37
CA TRP A 101 4.77 -7.01 -2.73
C TRP A 101 4.85 -5.86 -3.73
N TRP A 102 4.07 -4.81 -3.49
CA TRP A 102 4.14 -3.59 -4.29
C TRP A 102 5.50 -2.91 -4.18
N ILE A 103 5.98 -2.68 -2.96
CA ILE A 103 7.30 -2.05 -2.72
C ILE A 103 8.42 -2.89 -3.32
N GLU A 104 8.36 -4.20 -3.15
CA GLU A 104 9.33 -5.12 -3.75
C GLU A 104 9.29 -5.07 -5.28
N GLY A 105 8.10 -5.00 -5.86
CA GLY A 105 7.92 -4.86 -7.31
C GLY A 105 8.51 -3.56 -7.86
N VAL A 106 8.28 -2.44 -7.18
CA VAL A 106 8.87 -1.13 -7.52
C VAL A 106 10.39 -1.18 -7.42
N ARG A 107 10.91 -1.76 -6.33
CA ARG A 107 12.36 -1.92 -6.12
C ARG A 107 13.01 -2.70 -7.27
N ARG A 108 12.41 -3.82 -7.69
CA ARG A 108 12.91 -4.60 -8.82
C ARG A 108 12.84 -3.88 -10.14
N ALA A 109 11.73 -3.18 -10.39
CA ALA A 109 11.55 -2.44 -11.64
C ALA A 109 12.59 -1.32 -11.78
N LEU A 110 12.97 -0.67 -10.70
CA LEU A 110 13.91 0.46 -10.70
C LEU A 110 15.37 0.02 -10.53
N LEU A 111 15.65 -0.85 -9.56
CA LEU A 111 17.02 -1.21 -9.18
C LEU A 111 17.49 -2.53 -9.80
N GLY A 112 16.58 -3.36 -10.29
CA GLY A 112 16.90 -4.69 -10.82
C GLY A 112 17.32 -5.71 -9.75
N THR A 113 17.43 -5.30 -8.48
CA THR A 113 17.80 -6.16 -7.36
C THR A 113 16.57 -6.56 -6.56
N ALA A 114 16.49 -7.83 -6.20
CA ALA A 114 15.51 -8.30 -5.23
C ALA A 114 16.00 -7.97 -3.81
N SER A 115 15.07 -7.76 -2.88
CA SER A 115 15.43 -7.73 -1.46
C SER A 115 16.02 -9.10 -1.08
N THR A 116 17.13 -9.07 -0.36
CA THR A 116 17.82 -10.30 0.12
C THR A 116 17.16 -10.88 1.38
N GLY A 117 16.04 -10.31 1.82
CA GLY A 117 15.40 -10.63 3.07
C GLY A 117 14.42 -11.79 3.02
N LEU A 118 13.49 -11.79 3.98
CA LEU A 118 12.48 -12.85 4.24
C LEU A 118 11.70 -13.28 3.01
N LEU A 119 11.48 -12.36 2.06
CA LEU A 119 10.83 -12.67 0.78
C LEU A 119 11.70 -13.53 -0.12
N GLY A 120 12.98 -13.70 0.21
CA GLY A 120 13.93 -14.39 -0.63
C GLY A 120 13.98 -13.84 -2.01
N SER A 121 14.47 -13.96 -3.03
CA SER A 121 14.19 -13.34 -4.34
C SER A 121 13.06 -14.10 -5.07
N PRO A 122 11.77 -13.82 -4.74
CA PRO A 122 10.67 -14.50 -5.40
C PRO A 122 10.77 -14.25 -6.91
N SER A 123 10.44 -15.23 -7.73
CA SER A 123 10.40 -15.00 -9.17
C SER A 123 9.39 -13.88 -9.49
N THR A 124 9.66 -13.08 -10.53
CA THR A 124 8.76 -11.99 -10.95
C THR A 124 7.31 -12.43 -11.12
N PRO A 125 6.99 -13.60 -11.72
CA PRO A 125 5.60 -14.05 -11.82
C PRO A 125 4.97 -14.35 -10.43
N LEU A 126 5.72 -14.89 -9.48
CA LEU A 126 5.21 -15.13 -8.13
C LEU A 126 4.91 -13.82 -7.41
N LEU A 127 5.77 -12.81 -7.55
CA LEU A 127 5.55 -11.48 -7.01
C LEU A 127 4.27 -10.85 -7.58
N LEU A 128 4.10 -10.88 -8.90
CA LEU A 128 2.91 -10.34 -9.56
C LEU A 128 1.64 -11.09 -9.16
N LEU A 129 1.72 -12.40 -9.00
CA LEU A 129 0.60 -13.23 -8.54
C LEU A 129 0.20 -12.88 -7.10
N ALA A 130 1.17 -12.77 -6.20
CA ALA A 130 0.90 -12.39 -4.80
C ALA A 130 0.30 -10.98 -4.72
N LEU A 131 0.84 -10.03 -5.50
CA LEU A 131 0.32 -8.66 -5.58
C LEU A 131 -1.10 -8.64 -6.16
N ALA A 132 -1.36 -9.37 -7.24
CA ALA A 132 -2.67 -9.45 -7.87
C ALA A 132 -3.71 -10.08 -6.95
N LEU A 133 -3.39 -11.19 -6.27
CA LEU A 133 -4.28 -11.83 -5.30
C LEU A 133 -4.59 -10.91 -4.12
N GLY A 134 -3.58 -10.29 -3.54
CA GLY A 134 -3.77 -9.35 -2.43
C GLY A 134 -4.63 -8.15 -2.84
N THR A 135 -4.37 -7.58 -4.02
CA THR A 135 -5.17 -6.48 -4.59
C THR A 135 -6.61 -6.90 -4.84
N ALA A 136 -6.83 -8.08 -5.42
CA ALA A 136 -8.17 -8.61 -5.69
C ALA A 136 -8.95 -8.83 -4.38
N LEU A 137 -8.32 -9.37 -3.35
CA LEU A 137 -8.93 -9.55 -2.04
C LEU A 137 -9.38 -8.20 -1.45
N ILE A 138 -8.51 -7.19 -1.47
CA ILE A 138 -8.86 -5.85 -0.99
C ILE A 138 -9.98 -5.23 -1.84
N ALA A 139 -9.89 -5.31 -3.17
CA ALA A 139 -10.87 -4.74 -4.08
C ALA A 139 -12.26 -5.37 -3.91
N LEU A 140 -12.33 -6.66 -3.60
CA LEU A 140 -13.59 -7.36 -3.32
C LEU A 140 -14.12 -7.11 -1.90
N ALA A 141 -13.22 -6.99 -0.92
CA ALA A 141 -13.59 -6.76 0.48
C ALA A 141 -13.99 -5.31 0.75
N ALA A 142 -13.29 -4.33 0.18
CA ALA A 142 -13.49 -2.91 0.45
C ALA A 142 -14.93 -2.42 0.24
N PRO A 143 -15.60 -2.69 -0.91
CA PRO A 143 -16.97 -2.23 -1.11
C PRO A 143 -17.98 -2.92 -0.18
N ARG A 144 -17.74 -4.20 0.18
CA ARG A 144 -18.58 -4.91 1.15
C ARG A 144 -18.45 -4.31 2.54
N LEU A 145 -17.21 -4.07 3.00
CA LEU A 145 -16.95 -3.43 4.28
C LEU A 145 -17.54 -2.03 4.33
N PHE A 146 -17.43 -1.28 3.23
CA PHE A 146 -17.98 0.07 3.14
C PHE A 146 -19.51 0.08 3.26
N ARG A 147 -20.21 -0.82 2.59
CA ARG A 147 -21.67 -0.97 2.70
C ARG A 147 -22.07 -1.31 4.13
N ILE A 148 -21.45 -2.32 4.73
CA ILE A 148 -21.70 -2.71 6.13
C ILE A 148 -21.45 -1.53 7.08
N GLY A 149 -20.37 -0.76 6.85
CA GLY A 149 -20.04 0.41 7.63
C GLY A 149 -21.10 1.49 7.58
N ILE A 150 -21.59 1.82 6.39
CA ILE A 150 -22.66 2.81 6.19
C ILE A 150 -23.98 2.34 6.81
N ASP A 151 -24.36 1.08 6.60
CA ASP A 151 -25.62 0.56 7.12
C ASP A 151 -25.65 0.63 8.66
N ARG A 152 -24.55 0.23 9.31
CA ARG A 152 -24.38 0.37 10.77
C ARG A 152 -24.39 1.82 11.25
N ALA A 153 -23.80 2.73 10.47
CA ALA A 153 -23.80 4.15 10.82
C ALA A 153 -25.21 4.77 10.70
N ARG A 154 -26.00 4.32 9.73
CA ARG A 154 -27.42 4.70 9.57
C ARG A 154 -28.26 4.20 10.73
N GLU A 155 -28.16 2.92 11.10
CA GLU A 155 -28.89 2.34 12.23
C GLU A 155 -28.61 3.07 13.54
N LYS A 156 -27.39 3.58 13.74
CA LYS A 156 -26.99 4.34 14.93
C LYS A 156 -27.31 5.82 14.86
N GLY A 157 -27.94 6.32 13.78
CA GLY A 157 -28.32 7.72 13.61
C GLY A 157 -27.15 8.71 13.51
N TYR A 158 -25.97 8.23 13.15
CA TYR A 158 -24.77 9.09 13.08
C TYR A 158 -24.78 10.02 11.85
N LEU A 159 -25.57 9.72 10.83
CA LEU A 159 -25.67 10.50 9.61
C LEU A 159 -26.68 11.66 9.69
N ASP A 160 -27.66 11.58 10.58
CA ASP A 160 -28.72 12.60 10.69
C ASP A 160 -28.32 13.84 11.50
N ARG A 161 -27.22 13.78 12.25
CA ARG A 161 -26.81 14.88 13.15
C ARG A 161 -25.92 15.94 12.52
N SER A 162 -25.43 15.74 11.31
CA SER A 162 -24.53 16.71 10.63
C SER A 162 -25.29 17.86 9.94
N THR A 163 -26.63 17.80 9.86
CA THR A 163 -27.47 18.82 9.21
C THR A 163 -28.19 19.76 10.19
N ALA A 164 -27.94 19.61 11.50
CA ALA A 164 -28.65 20.40 12.54
C ALA A 164 -27.70 21.32 13.36
N SER A 165 -26.74 21.97 12.69
CA SER A 165 -25.94 23.06 13.28
C SER A 165 -25.64 24.14 12.26
#